data_212ecaa14c2bcd4c494c645460534775
#
_entry.id   212ecaa14c2bcd4c494c645460534775
#
_cell.length_a   1.000
_cell.length_b   1.000
_cell.length_c   1.000
_cell.angle_alpha   90.00
_cell.angle_beta   90.00
_cell.angle_gamma   90.00
#
_symmetry.space_group_name_H-M   'P 1'
#
loop_
_entity.id
_entity.type
_entity.pdbx_description
1 polymer ?
#
loop_
_entity_poly.entity_id
_entity_poly.type
_entity_poly.pdbx_seq_one_letter_code
_entity_poly.pdbx_strand_id
1 'polypeptide(L)'
;MLNPNVETFLGCDAAFEDAGIVLFGAPFDSTTSFRPGTRFASKAMRSESFGLETYSPYLDKDLTDCRIFDSGDLELCFGDANLALNHIESRAAEILEAGKLPVMIGGEHLVTLGAVRAAVKRYPDLHVVHFDAHADLRDDYLGARLSHATVLRRVWDLVGDGRIFQFGIRSGDREAHGTQDVEACLHLFFRLGSQRHADGVADAFQQHPADAHAALEQTHLVSTGLGHAHMQGVIGHGAQLAVGLHHAGHV
;
A
#
# COMPACT_ATOMS: atom_id res chain seq x y z
N MET A 1 -32.45 8.95 -19.49
CA MET A 1 -31.98 9.71 -18.31
C MET A 1 -30.51 10.03 -18.58
N LEU A 2 -30.08 11.26 -18.39
CA LEU A 2 -28.66 11.61 -18.57
C LEU A 2 -27.93 11.26 -17.27
N ASN A 3 -26.81 10.52 -17.40
CA ASN A 3 -25.94 10.22 -16.27
C ASN A 3 -24.82 11.27 -16.18
N PRO A 4 -24.35 11.62 -14.98
CA PRO A 4 -23.18 12.47 -14.84
C PRO A 4 -21.96 11.78 -15.43
N ASN A 5 -21.12 12.55 -16.13
CA ASN A 5 -19.81 12.05 -16.57
C ASN A 5 -18.84 12.15 -15.39
N VAL A 6 -18.65 11.04 -14.70
CA VAL A 6 -17.73 10.94 -13.57
C VAL A 6 -16.56 10.05 -13.97
N GLU A 7 -15.35 10.56 -13.81
CA GLU A 7 -14.12 9.80 -14.07
C GLU A 7 -13.83 8.88 -12.87
N THR A 8 -13.94 7.58 -13.10
CA THR A 8 -13.56 6.52 -12.15
C THR A 8 -12.39 5.72 -12.72
N PHE A 9 -11.73 4.93 -11.91
CA PHE A 9 -10.82 3.91 -12.42
C PHE A 9 -11.62 2.87 -13.22
N LEU A 10 -11.05 2.37 -14.33
CA LEU A 10 -11.71 1.40 -15.20
C LEU A 10 -12.29 0.22 -14.41
N GLY A 11 -13.57 -0.08 -14.60
CA GLY A 11 -14.28 -1.16 -13.92
C GLY A 11 -14.58 -0.93 -12.43
N CYS A 12 -14.38 0.30 -11.92
CA CYS A 12 -14.65 0.67 -10.52
C CYS A 12 -15.88 1.59 -10.40
N ASP A 13 -16.97 1.24 -11.05
CA ASP A 13 -18.20 2.03 -11.17
C ASP A 13 -19.42 1.39 -10.47
N ALA A 14 -19.21 0.39 -9.62
CA ALA A 14 -20.27 -0.20 -8.81
C ALA A 14 -20.85 0.83 -7.83
N ALA A 15 -22.12 0.71 -7.45
CA ALA A 15 -22.68 1.49 -6.36
C ALA A 15 -22.01 1.11 -5.02
N PHE A 16 -21.91 2.06 -4.09
CA PHE A 16 -21.26 1.81 -2.79
C PHE A 16 -21.92 0.63 -2.04
N GLU A 17 -23.24 0.54 -2.07
CA GLU A 17 -24.02 -0.49 -1.40
C GLU A 17 -23.67 -1.89 -1.91
N ASP A 18 -23.43 -2.01 -3.20
CA ASP A 18 -23.13 -3.28 -3.89
C ASP A 18 -21.67 -3.65 -3.88
N ALA A 19 -20.77 -2.71 -3.56
CA ALA A 19 -19.34 -2.91 -3.62
C ALA A 19 -18.81 -3.67 -2.40
N GLY A 20 -17.89 -4.61 -2.62
CA GLY A 20 -17.08 -5.23 -1.59
C GLY A 20 -15.74 -4.51 -1.35
N ILE A 21 -15.33 -3.73 -2.34
CA ILE A 21 -14.06 -3.00 -2.37
C ILE A 21 -14.34 -1.51 -2.62
N VAL A 22 -13.64 -0.64 -1.90
CA VAL A 22 -13.70 0.80 -2.10
C VAL A 22 -12.32 1.33 -2.45
N LEU A 23 -12.19 1.88 -3.66
CA LEU A 23 -11.00 2.58 -4.13
C LEU A 23 -11.08 4.04 -3.74
N PHE A 24 -9.99 4.61 -3.21
CA PHE A 24 -9.89 6.05 -2.94
C PHE A 24 -8.47 6.57 -3.15
N GLY A 25 -8.34 7.83 -3.47
CA GLY A 25 -7.06 8.52 -3.63
C GLY A 25 -6.65 9.29 -2.39
N ALA A 26 -5.34 9.26 -2.07
CA ALA A 26 -4.72 10.04 -1.00
C ALA A 26 -3.63 10.96 -1.59
N PRO A 27 -4.01 12.09 -2.23
CA PRO A 27 -3.12 12.95 -3.02
C PRO A 27 -2.23 13.84 -2.13
N PHE A 28 -1.22 13.26 -1.49
CA PHE A 28 -0.30 13.93 -0.58
C PHE A 28 1.16 13.67 -0.99
N ASP A 29 2.01 14.72 -1.04
CA ASP A 29 3.43 14.60 -1.37
C ASP A 29 4.30 15.67 -0.68
N SER A 30 3.84 16.19 0.47
CA SER A 30 4.48 17.33 1.15
C SER A 30 5.80 16.98 1.84
N THR A 31 6.13 15.69 1.98
CA THR A 31 7.40 15.26 2.60
C THR A 31 8.36 14.61 1.59
N THR A 32 8.07 14.66 0.29
CA THR A 32 8.98 14.13 -0.73
C THR A 32 10.30 14.89 -0.75
N SER A 33 11.42 14.16 -0.78
CA SER A 33 12.78 14.74 -0.82
C SER A 33 13.22 15.14 -2.24
N PHE A 34 12.59 14.59 -3.27
CA PHE A 34 12.97 14.82 -4.67
C PHE A 34 11.76 14.73 -5.59
N ARG A 35 11.59 15.77 -6.43
CA ARG A 35 10.54 15.88 -7.45
C ARG A 35 9.13 15.59 -6.93
N PRO A 36 8.49 16.55 -6.26
CA PRO A 36 7.09 16.42 -5.86
C PRO A 36 6.20 16.23 -7.11
N GLY A 37 5.00 15.70 -6.92
CA GLY A 37 4.04 15.42 -8.00
C GLY A 37 3.27 14.13 -7.83
N THR A 38 3.63 13.29 -6.85
CA THR A 38 2.89 12.05 -6.58
C THR A 38 1.45 12.32 -6.13
N ARG A 39 1.13 13.53 -5.66
CA ARG A 39 -0.26 13.98 -5.40
C ARG A 39 -1.17 13.91 -6.62
N PHE A 40 -0.62 13.89 -7.83
CA PHE A 40 -1.40 13.83 -9.07
C PHE A 40 -1.60 12.40 -9.57
N ALA A 41 -1.00 11.40 -8.89
CA ALA A 41 -0.96 10.02 -9.37
C ALA A 41 -2.35 9.39 -9.43
N SER A 42 -3.19 9.54 -8.41
CA SER A 42 -4.52 8.94 -8.37
C SER A 42 -5.40 9.42 -9.54
N LYS A 43 -5.37 10.72 -9.82
CA LYS A 43 -6.10 11.28 -10.95
C LYS A 43 -5.53 10.80 -12.31
N ALA A 44 -4.21 10.82 -12.46
CA ALA A 44 -3.56 10.36 -13.69
C ALA A 44 -3.85 8.86 -13.94
N MET A 45 -3.80 8.03 -12.90
CA MET A 45 -4.10 6.60 -13.00
C MET A 45 -5.55 6.33 -13.41
N ARG A 46 -6.52 7.11 -12.93
CA ARG A 46 -7.92 6.99 -13.38
C ARG A 46 -8.04 7.31 -14.87
N SER A 47 -7.50 8.46 -15.29
CA SER A 47 -7.54 8.89 -16.68
C SER A 47 -6.88 7.89 -17.62
N GLU A 48 -5.70 7.39 -17.27
CA GLU A 48 -4.96 6.43 -18.09
C GLU A 48 -5.52 4.99 -18.02
N SER A 49 -6.33 4.66 -17.00
CA SER A 49 -6.89 3.32 -16.83
C SER A 49 -7.79 2.89 -17.98
N PHE A 50 -8.44 3.82 -18.66
CA PHE A 50 -9.30 3.53 -19.82
C PHE A 50 -8.54 2.95 -21.03
N GLY A 51 -7.21 3.03 -21.04
CA GLY A 51 -6.36 2.38 -22.02
C GLY A 51 -5.99 0.93 -21.68
N LEU A 52 -6.50 0.38 -20.58
CA LEU A 52 -6.19 -0.97 -20.10
C LEU A 52 -7.30 -1.97 -20.43
N GLU A 53 -6.92 -3.25 -20.50
CA GLU A 53 -7.88 -4.35 -20.52
C GLU A 53 -8.24 -4.75 -19.09
N THR A 54 -9.50 -5.12 -18.86
CA THR A 54 -10.00 -5.52 -17.54
C THR A 54 -9.66 -6.97 -17.18
N TYR A 55 -9.45 -7.81 -18.19
CA TYR A 55 -9.19 -9.24 -18.02
C TYR A 55 -7.70 -9.55 -17.80
N SER A 56 -7.41 -10.34 -16.77
CA SER A 56 -6.08 -10.88 -16.50
C SER A 56 -5.99 -12.34 -16.94
N PRO A 57 -5.25 -12.66 -18.02
CA PRO A 57 -5.08 -14.04 -18.46
C PRO A 57 -4.26 -14.90 -17.49
N TYR A 58 -3.43 -14.29 -16.65
CA TYR A 58 -2.64 -15.01 -15.64
C TYR A 58 -3.50 -15.48 -14.46
N LEU A 59 -4.52 -14.72 -14.11
CA LEU A 59 -5.40 -15.02 -12.98
C LEU A 59 -6.72 -15.65 -13.44
N ASP A 60 -7.00 -15.64 -14.76
CA ASP A 60 -8.29 -16.01 -15.36
C ASP A 60 -9.45 -15.28 -14.65
N LYS A 61 -9.28 -13.95 -14.49
CA LYS A 61 -10.24 -13.09 -13.81
C LYS A 61 -10.43 -11.78 -14.56
N ASP A 62 -11.63 -11.29 -14.54
CA ASP A 62 -11.98 -9.97 -15.08
C ASP A 62 -12.26 -8.99 -13.93
N LEU A 63 -11.76 -7.76 -14.06
CA LEU A 63 -12.00 -6.69 -13.06
C LEU A 63 -13.49 -6.36 -12.97
N THR A 64 -14.23 -6.52 -14.06
CA THR A 64 -15.69 -6.30 -14.10
C THR A 64 -16.47 -7.29 -13.25
N ASP A 65 -15.88 -8.46 -12.90
CA ASP A 65 -16.47 -9.41 -11.96
C ASP A 65 -16.32 -8.95 -10.50
N CYS A 66 -15.43 -7.99 -10.26
CA CYS A 66 -15.20 -7.39 -8.96
C CYS A 66 -16.11 -6.16 -8.79
N ARG A 67 -16.90 -6.14 -7.72
CA ARG A 67 -17.72 -4.97 -7.41
C ARG A 67 -16.90 -3.96 -6.63
N ILE A 68 -16.37 -2.96 -7.34
CA ILE A 68 -15.50 -1.92 -6.80
C ILE A 68 -16.20 -0.57 -6.95
N PHE A 69 -16.28 0.17 -5.86
CA PHE A 69 -16.72 1.56 -5.84
C PHE A 69 -15.49 2.49 -5.78
N ASP A 70 -15.34 3.38 -6.75
CA ASP A 70 -14.32 4.44 -6.68
C ASP A 70 -14.90 5.68 -6.02
N SER A 71 -14.44 5.98 -4.82
CA SER A 71 -14.91 7.12 -4.02
C SER A 71 -14.20 8.43 -4.34
N GLY A 72 -13.31 8.44 -5.34
CA GLY A 72 -12.54 9.63 -5.71
C GLY A 72 -11.38 9.92 -4.76
N ASP A 73 -10.85 11.14 -4.87
CA ASP A 73 -9.72 11.60 -4.06
C ASP A 73 -10.18 12.31 -2.80
N LEU A 74 -9.41 12.15 -1.73
CA LEU A 74 -9.56 12.92 -0.51
C LEU A 74 -9.07 14.36 -0.70
N GLU A 75 -9.74 15.32 -0.07
CA GLU A 75 -9.21 16.65 0.13
C GLU A 75 -8.27 16.64 1.33
N LEU A 76 -6.97 16.80 1.10
CA LEU A 76 -5.94 16.71 2.13
C LEU A 76 -5.26 18.05 2.38
N CYS A 77 -4.94 18.31 3.64
CA CYS A 77 -4.14 19.47 4.03
C CYS A 77 -2.67 19.23 3.70
N PHE A 78 -2.11 20.02 2.77
CA PHE A 78 -0.71 19.89 2.38
C PHE A 78 0.27 20.45 3.42
N GLY A 79 -0.17 21.37 4.26
CA GLY A 79 0.67 22.05 5.27
C GLY A 79 0.77 21.29 6.59
N ASP A 80 -0.01 20.26 6.79
CA ASP A 80 -0.04 19.49 8.04
C ASP A 80 -0.19 17.99 7.77
N ALA A 81 0.91 17.26 7.95
CA ALA A 81 0.94 15.81 7.74
C ALA A 81 0.03 15.05 8.71
N ASN A 82 -0.11 15.50 9.97
CA ASN A 82 -1.01 14.84 10.93
C ASN A 82 -2.47 14.99 10.51
N LEU A 83 -2.86 16.18 10.08
CA LEU A 83 -4.23 16.41 9.61
C LEU A 83 -4.53 15.59 8.36
N ALA A 84 -3.60 15.52 7.41
CA ALA A 84 -3.73 14.67 6.23
C ALA A 84 -3.88 13.19 6.61
N LEU A 85 -3.03 12.68 7.50
CA LEU A 85 -3.09 11.31 7.99
C LEU A 85 -4.41 11.00 8.70
N ASN A 86 -4.94 11.94 9.50
CA ASN A 86 -6.22 11.77 10.17
C ASN A 86 -7.39 11.66 9.19
N HIS A 87 -7.36 12.41 8.08
CA HIS A 87 -8.39 12.30 7.03
C HIS A 87 -8.31 10.93 6.32
N ILE A 88 -7.10 10.44 6.04
CA ILE A 88 -6.88 9.13 5.44
C ILE A 88 -7.35 8.02 6.39
N GLU A 89 -6.99 8.12 7.68
CA GLU A 89 -7.42 7.19 8.72
C GLU A 89 -8.95 7.14 8.83
N SER A 90 -9.60 8.29 8.84
CA SER A 90 -11.06 8.38 8.92
C SER A 90 -11.74 7.72 7.71
N ARG A 91 -11.24 7.96 6.48
CA ARG A 91 -11.77 7.32 5.28
C ARG A 91 -11.58 5.80 5.30
N ALA A 92 -10.38 5.33 5.67
CA ALA A 92 -10.12 3.89 5.76
C ALA A 92 -10.98 3.23 6.85
N ALA A 93 -11.18 3.89 7.99
CA ALA A 93 -12.05 3.41 9.07
C ALA A 93 -13.51 3.32 8.61
N GLU A 94 -14.04 4.36 7.96
CA GLU A 94 -15.40 4.36 7.40
C GLU A 94 -15.65 3.17 6.46
N ILE A 95 -14.68 2.87 5.59
CA ILE A 95 -14.77 1.73 4.66
C ILE A 95 -14.75 0.40 5.42
N LEU A 96 -13.86 0.26 6.40
CA LEU A 96 -13.73 -0.96 7.21
C LEU A 96 -14.97 -1.18 8.10
N GLU A 97 -15.55 -0.13 8.65
CA GLU A 97 -16.80 -0.18 9.45
C GLU A 97 -17.99 -0.59 8.60
N ALA A 98 -18.01 -0.21 7.32
CA ALA A 98 -19.00 -0.68 6.35
C ALA A 98 -18.79 -2.15 5.93
N GLY A 99 -17.79 -2.85 6.47
CA GLY A 99 -17.45 -4.24 6.13
C GLY A 99 -16.82 -4.40 4.75
N LYS A 100 -16.26 -3.34 4.20
CA LYS A 100 -15.66 -3.31 2.86
C LYS A 100 -14.14 -3.22 2.94
N LEU A 101 -13.47 -3.60 1.85
CA LEU A 101 -12.02 -3.57 1.73
C LEU A 101 -11.55 -2.22 1.19
N PRO A 102 -10.75 -1.44 1.94
CA PRO A 102 -10.15 -0.22 1.41
C PRO A 102 -8.97 -0.52 0.47
N VAL A 103 -8.97 0.11 -0.69
CA VAL A 103 -7.84 0.15 -1.63
C VAL A 103 -7.48 1.61 -1.82
N MET A 104 -6.24 1.98 -1.50
CA MET A 104 -5.78 3.36 -1.56
C MET A 104 -4.77 3.55 -2.70
N ILE A 105 -5.01 4.52 -3.58
CA ILE A 105 -3.99 5.04 -4.48
C ILE A 105 -3.35 6.23 -3.78
N GLY A 106 -2.09 6.08 -3.43
CA GLY A 106 -1.38 7.10 -2.67
C GLY A 106 -0.82 8.23 -3.50
N GLY A 107 -0.36 9.21 -2.77
CA GLY A 107 0.68 10.15 -3.09
C GLY A 107 2.04 9.56 -2.71
N GLU A 108 2.72 10.15 -1.72
CA GLU A 108 3.97 9.60 -1.18
C GLU A 108 3.73 8.54 -0.09
N HIS A 109 4.81 7.86 0.32
CA HIS A 109 4.70 6.70 1.21
C HIS A 109 4.09 7.01 2.59
N LEU A 110 4.23 8.22 3.11
CA LEU A 110 3.67 8.59 4.40
C LEU A 110 2.15 8.32 4.51
N VAL A 111 1.40 8.40 3.40
CA VAL A 111 -0.07 8.19 3.40
C VAL A 111 -0.46 6.80 3.89
N THR A 112 0.42 5.79 3.73
CA THR A 112 0.22 4.43 4.22
C THR A 112 -0.05 4.39 5.73
N LEU A 113 0.61 5.26 6.50
CA LEU A 113 0.42 5.33 7.96
C LEU A 113 -1.03 5.63 8.34
N GLY A 114 -1.72 6.51 7.61
CA GLY A 114 -3.14 6.81 7.86
C GLY A 114 -4.03 5.57 7.70
N ALA A 115 -3.85 4.83 6.61
CA ALA A 115 -4.61 3.60 6.37
C ALA A 115 -4.29 2.51 7.40
N VAL A 116 -3.00 2.33 7.76
CA VAL A 116 -2.58 1.36 8.78
C VAL A 116 -3.15 1.69 10.15
N ARG A 117 -3.23 2.97 10.54
CA ARG A 117 -3.87 3.38 11.81
C ARG A 117 -5.32 2.90 11.91
N ALA A 118 -6.07 2.97 10.84
CA ALA A 118 -7.43 2.42 10.80
C ALA A 118 -7.44 0.89 10.84
N ALA A 119 -6.56 0.26 10.05
CA ALA A 119 -6.49 -1.20 9.95
C ALA A 119 -6.11 -1.86 11.28
N VAL A 120 -5.14 -1.33 12.03
CA VAL A 120 -4.72 -1.86 13.34
C VAL A 120 -5.85 -1.82 14.37
N LYS A 121 -6.70 -0.80 14.33
CA LYS A 121 -7.87 -0.72 15.23
C LYS A 121 -8.89 -1.82 14.96
N ARG A 122 -9.03 -2.20 13.69
CA ARG A 122 -9.96 -3.25 13.25
C ARG A 122 -9.36 -4.66 13.40
N TYR A 123 -8.04 -4.77 13.19
CA TYR A 123 -7.27 -6.03 13.17
C TYR A 123 -6.03 -5.89 14.07
N PRO A 124 -6.15 -6.19 15.39
CA PRO A 124 -5.04 -6.00 16.34
C PRO A 124 -3.81 -6.88 16.08
N ASP A 125 -3.98 -7.94 15.30
CA ASP A 125 -2.94 -8.87 14.88
C ASP A 125 -2.46 -8.62 13.44
N LEU A 126 -2.65 -7.39 12.92
CA LEU A 126 -2.28 -6.98 11.58
C LEU A 126 -0.81 -7.28 11.28
N HIS A 127 -0.56 -7.94 10.15
CA HIS A 127 0.74 -8.08 9.53
C HIS A 127 0.83 -7.21 8.29
N VAL A 128 2.02 -6.69 8.02
CA VAL A 128 2.27 -5.79 6.89
C VAL A 128 3.26 -6.44 5.93
N VAL A 129 2.88 -6.54 4.66
CA VAL A 129 3.77 -6.96 3.58
C VAL A 129 4.12 -5.73 2.76
N HIS A 130 5.43 -5.43 2.67
CA HIS A 130 5.97 -4.22 2.07
C HIS A 130 6.87 -4.56 0.89
N PHE A 131 6.48 -4.16 -0.31
CA PHE A 131 7.28 -4.31 -1.52
C PHE A 131 7.85 -2.96 -1.92
N ASP A 132 9.13 -2.73 -1.65
CA ASP A 132 9.79 -1.46 -1.92
C ASP A 132 11.30 -1.64 -2.14
N ALA A 133 11.93 -0.60 -2.69
CA ALA A 133 13.38 -0.45 -2.77
C ALA A 133 13.99 0.05 -1.45
N HIS A 134 13.21 0.75 -0.63
CA HIS A 134 13.64 1.46 0.56
C HIS A 134 13.05 0.84 1.82
N ALA A 135 13.80 0.82 2.92
CA ALA A 135 13.32 0.28 4.18
C ALA A 135 12.35 1.22 4.91
N ASP A 136 12.53 2.54 4.78
CA ASP A 136 11.73 3.62 5.38
C ASP A 136 11.53 3.50 6.90
N LEU A 137 12.58 2.98 7.58
CA LEU A 137 12.61 2.69 9.01
C LEU A 137 13.34 3.75 9.86
N ARG A 138 13.65 4.91 9.29
CA ARG A 138 14.29 6.01 10.06
C ARG A 138 13.35 6.46 11.16
N ASP A 139 13.89 6.77 12.33
CA ASP A 139 13.10 7.41 13.40
C ASP A 139 12.78 8.86 13.07
N ASP A 140 13.73 9.54 12.43
CA ASP A 140 13.65 10.93 11.99
C ASP A 140 14.28 11.10 10.61
N TYR A 141 13.73 11.99 9.79
CA TYR A 141 14.31 12.41 8.53
C TYR A 141 14.26 13.94 8.41
N LEU A 142 15.43 14.58 8.42
CA LEU A 142 15.59 16.04 8.36
C LEU A 142 14.78 16.79 9.42
N GLY A 143 14.68 16.25 10.64
CA GLY A 143 13.91 16.82 11.75
C GLY A 143 12.43 16.46 11.76
N ALA A 144 11.97 15.64 10.81
CA ALA A 144 10.58 15.21 10.71
C ALA A 144 10.42 13.72 11.06
N ARG A 145 9.60 13.44 12.06
CA ARG A 145 9.20 12.08 12.43
C ARG A 145 8.10 11.49 11.51
N LEU A 146 7.42 12.35 10.76
CA LEU A 146 6.39 11.99 9.78
C LEU A 146 6.88 12.38 8.39
N SER A 147 7.40 11.41 7.66
CA SER A 147 7.86 11.55 6.29
C SER A 147 7.82 10.21 5.56
N HIS A 148 7.97 10.25 4.24
CA HIS A 148 8.11 9.05 3.41
C HIS A 148 9.22 8.11 3.92
N ALA A 149 10.34 8.63 4.45
CA ALA A 149 11.49 7.84 4.90
C ALA A 149 11.35 7.26 6.31
N THR A 150 10.28 7.63 7.05
CA THR A 150 10.03 7.21 8.43
C THR A 150 8.75 6.41 8.60
N VAL A 151 8.01 6.20 7.53
CA VAL A 151 6.65 5.63 7.58
C VAL A 151 6.65 4.22 8.16
N LEU A 152 7.54 3.34 7.73
CA LEU A 152 7.59 1.96 8.23
C LEU A 152 8.05 1.88 9.70
N ARG A 153 8.83 2.84 10.18
CA ARG A 153 9.11 2.99 11.60
C ARG A 153 7.84 3.33 12.38
N ARG A 154 7.02 4.24 11.86
CA ARG A 154 5.73 4.59 12.50
C ARG A 154 4.73 3.44 12.43
N VAL A 155 4.74 2.66 11.34
CA VAL A 155 3.96 1.43 11.23
C VAL A 155 4.42 0.40 12.27
N TRP A 156 5.73 0.20 12.43
CA TRP A 156 6.29 -0.68 13.43
C TRP A 156 5.91 -0.29 14.86
N ASP A 157 5.92 1.02 15.19
CA ASP A 157 5.44 1.53 16.48
C ASP A 157 3.97 1.12 16.78
N LEU A 158 3.16 0.84 15.73
CA LEU A 158 1.75 0.42 15.86
C LEU A 158 1.57 -1.10 15.93
N VAL A 159 2.27 -1.85 15.05
CA VAL A 159 2.04 -3.29 14.92
C VAL A 159 2.95 -4.13 15.81
N GLY A 160 4.13 -3.61 16.17
CA GLY A 160 5.14 -4.32 16.97
C GLY A 160 6.04 -5.24 16.16
N ASP A 161 6.86 -6.01 16.89
CA ASP A 161 7.89 -6.88 16.35
C ASP A 161 7.35 -8.07 15.57
N GLY A 162 8.10 -8.49 14.53
CA GLY A 162 7.80 -9.69 13.75
C GLY A 162 6.56 -9.57 12.84
N ARG A 163 6.00 -8.36 12.68
CA ARG A 163 4.77 -8.14 11.91
C ARG A 163 4.94 -7.37 10.62
N ILE A 164 6.17 -7.00 10.26
CA ILE A 164 6.47 -6.32 8.99
C ILE A 164 7.41 -7.19 8.18
N PHE A 165 6.98 -7.55 6.96
CA PHE A 165 7.74 -8.35 6.00
C PHE A 165 8.09 -7.48 4.80
N GLN A 166 9.39 -7.22 4.59
CA GLN A 166 9.86 -6.32 3.54
C GLN A 166 10.53 -7.08 2.41
N PHE A 167 10.16 -6.80 1.17
CA PHE A 167 10.66 -7.44 -0.04
C PHE A 167 11.24 -6.41 -1.01
N GLY A 168 12.37 -6.73 -1.63
CA GLY A 168 13.00 -5.89 -2.64
C GLY A 168 13.86 -4.75 -2.09
N ILE A 169 14.09 -4.71 -0.78
CA ILE A 169 14.85 -3.64 -0.13
C ILE A 169 16.31 -3.68 -0.60
N ARG A 170 16.81 -2.54 -1.07
CA ARG A 170 18.19 -2.33 -1.51
C ARG A 170 18.79 -1.01 -1.05
N SER A 171 18.03 -0.23 -0.29
CA SER A 171 18.46 1.03 0.31
C SER A 171 17.86 1.18 1.70
N GLY A 172 18.71 1.47 2.67
CA GLY A 172 18.32 1.67 4.07
C GLY A 172 19.39 2.46 4.80
N ASP A 173 19.12 2.80 6.06
CA ASP A 173 20.03 3.49 6.95
C ASP A 173 20.75 2.49 7.85
N ARG A 174 22.05 2.70 8.10
CA ARG A 174 22.84 1.83 8.99
C ARG A 174 22.30 1.90 10.44
N GLU A 175 21.86 3.06 10.88
CA GLU A 175 21.31 3.24 12.22
C GLU A 175 19.98 2.50 12.38
N ALA A 176 19.15 2.52 11.34
CA ALA A 176 17.92 1.75 11.32
C ALA A 176 18.18 0.22 11.29
N HIS A 177 19.29 -0.22 10.67
CA HIS A 177 19.67 -1.64 10.64
C HIS A 177 20.49 -2.10 11.85
N GLY A 178 21.04 -1.18 12.64
CA GLY A 178 21.93 -1.50 13.77
C GLY A 178 21.26 -1.56 15.13
N THR A 179 19.99 -1.24 15.24
CA THR A 179 19.23 -1.41 16.47
C THR A 179 18.66 -2.83 16.54
N GLN A 180 18.68 -3.47 17.71
CA GLN A 180 18.06 -4.78 17.97
C GLN A 180 16.60 -4.86 17.48
N ASP A 181 15.98 -3.73 17.30
CA ASP A 181 14.60 -3.52 16.86
C ASP A 181 14.38 -3.88 15.38
N VAL A 182 15.42 -3.84 14.55
CA VAL A 182 15.33 -4.15 13.10
C VAL A 182 15.55 -5.64 12.80
N GLU A 183 16.19 -6.38 13.71
CA GLU A 183 16.23 -7.86 13.61
C GLU A 183 14.84 -8.48 13.74
N ALA A 184 13.88 -7.75 14.30
CA ALA A 184 12.49 -8.15 14.39
C ALA A 184 11.68 -7.91 13.10
N CYS A 185 12.22 -7.14 12.14
CA CYS A 185 11.68 -7.06 10.78
C CYS A 185 12.42 -8.08 9.92
N LEU A 186 11.73 -9.09 9.42
CA LEU A 186 12.33 -10.09 8.54
C LEU A 186 12.68 -9.46 7.19
N HIS A 187 13.94 -9.01 7.02
CA HIS A 187 14.44 -8.48 5.76
C HIS A 187 14.75 -9.62 4.79
N LEU A 188 13.78 -9.97 3.97
CA LEU A 188 14.02 -10.82 2.81
C LEU A 188 14.64 -9.97 1.69
N PHE A 189 15.97 -9.91 1.66
CA PHE A 189 16.72 -9.26 0.59
C PHE A 189 16.62 -10.08 -0.70
N PHE A 190 15.69 -9.74 -1.59
CA PHE A 190 15.65 -10.31 -2.93
C PHE A 190 16.10 -9.28 -3.97
N ARG A 191 17.18 -9.60 -4.64
CA ARG A 191 17.62 -8.91 -5.83
C ARG A 191 16.73 -9.38 -7.00
N LEU A 192 15.74 -8.60 -7.38
CA LEU A 192 15.02 -8.81 -8.65
C LEU A 192 16.01 -8.65 -9.82
N GLY A 193 16.50 -9.73 -10.38
CA GLY A 193 17.45 -9.64 -11.49
C GLY A 193 18.02 -10.94 -12.06
N SER A 194 17.65 -12.12 -11.58
CA SER A 194 18.00 -13.37 -12.26
C SER A 194 17.04 -14.51 -11.93
N GLN A 195 16.82 -15.41 -12.88
CA GLN A 195 15.96 -16.59 -12.75
C GLN A 195 16.31 -17.51 -11.54
N ARG A 196 17.54 -17.39 -11.00
CA ARG A 196 17.98 -18.14 -9.81
C ARG A 196 17.42 -17.65 -8.49
N HIS A 197 16.67 -16.54 -8.49
CA HIS A 197 16.13 -15.95 -7.26
C HIS A 197 14.67 -16.33 -6.98
N ALA A 198 13.95 -16.85 -7.97
CA ALA A 198 12.62 -17.43 -7.75
C ALA A 198 12.69 -18.68 -6.82
N ASP A 199 13.77 -19.46 -6.97
CA ASP A 199 14.02 -20.64 -6.14
C ASP A 199 14.36 -20.25 -4.69
N GLY A 200 15.06 -19.13 -4.46
CA GLY A 200 15.38 -18.62 -3.12
C GLY A 200 14.17 -18.08 -2.35
N VAL A 201 13.14 -17.55 -3.02
CA VAL A 201 11.88 -17.17 -2.38
C VAL A 201 11.15 -18.42 -1.91
N ALA A 202 11.07 -19.44 -2.75
CA ALA A 202 10.48 -20.73 -2.40
C ALA A 202 11.22 -21.39 -1.23
N ASP A 203 12.56 -21.31 -1.19
CA ASP A 203 13.37 -21.85 -0.11
C ASP A 203 13.21 -21.10 1.21
N ALA A 204 13.07 -19.77 1.19
CA ALA A 204 12.80 -18.97 2.39
C ALA A 204 11.41 -19.28 2.97
N PHE A 205 10.40 -19.47 2.12
CA PHE A 205 9.08 -19.93 2.52
C PHE A 205 9.09 -21.39 3.03
N GLN A 206 9.99 -22.24 2.52
CA GLN A 206 10.15 -23.62 2.98
C GLN A 206 10.94 -23.74 4.29
N GLN A 207 11.89 -22.84 4.57
CA GLN A 207 12.69 -22.85 5.80
C GLN A 207 11.94 -22.27 7.02
N HIS A 208 10.93 -21.42 6.80
CA HIS A 208 10.06 -20.88 7.85
C HIS A 208 8.56 -21.06 7.51
N PRO A 209 8.11 -22.31 7.25
CA PRO A 209 6.78 -22.54 6.70
C PRO A 209 5.65 -22.17 7.67
N ALA A 210 5.87 -22.26 8.97
CA ALA A 210 4.85 -21.95 9.98
C ALA A 210 4.60 -20.45 10.08
N ASP A 211 5.65 -19.63 10.02
CA ASP A 211 5.54 -18.18 10.17
C ASP A 211 5.07 -17.50 8.85
N ALA A 212 5.60 -17.99 7.72
CA ALA A 212 5.21 -17.45 6.41
C ALA A 212 3.79 -17.88 6.00
N HIS A 213 3.39 -19.12 6.29
CA HIS A 213 2.05 -19.63 5.97
C HIS A 213 1.00 -18.99 6.89
N ALA A 214 1.26 -18.85 8.18
CA ALA A 214 0.39 -18.14 9.11
C ALA A 214 0.27 -16.65 8.76
N ALA A 215 1.37 -16.02 8.33
CA ALA A 215 1.36 -14.65 7.82
C ALA A 215 0.53 -14.51 6.55
N LEU A 216 0.63 -15.44 5.59
CA LEU A 216 -0.14 -15.43 4.35
C LEU A 216 -1.63 -15.75 4.55
N GLU A 217 -1.97 -16.64 5.46
CA GLU A 217 -3.37 -16.98 5.77
C GLU A 217 -4.09 -15.88 6.57
N GLN A 218 -3.33 -15.03 7.28
CA GLN A 218 -3.87 -13.93 8.10
C GLN A 218 -3.55 -12.54 7.51
N THR A 219 -2.90 -12.46 6.33
CA THR A 219 -2.39 -11.19 5.81
C THR A 219 -3.48 -10.30 5.24
N HIS A 220 -3.57 -9.12 5.80
CA HIS A 220 -4.04 -7.93 5.11
C HIS A 220 -2.87 -7.37 4.31
N LEU A 221 -2.86 -7.59 3.01
CA LEU A 221 -1.76 -7.17 2.15
C LEU A 221 -1.79 -5.66 1.97
N VAL A 222 -0.82 -4.96 2.51
CA VAL A 222 -0.52 -3.57 2.16
C VAL A 222 0.60 -3.61 1.12
N SER A 223 0.26 -3.48 -0.16
CA SER A 223 1.24 -3.44 -1.24
C SER A 223 1.61 -2.00 -1.57
N THR A 224 2.87 -1.68 -1.48
CA THR A 224 3.40 -0.39 -1.89
C THR A 224 4.39 -0.61 -3.03
N GLY A 225 4.06 -0.09 -4.21
CA GLY A 225 4.99 0.10 -5.32
C GLY A 225 5.05 -1.01 -6.36
N LEU A 226 4.37 -0.82 -7.46
CA LEU A 226 4.70 -1.47 -8.73
C LEU A 226 5.99 -0.88 -9.27
N GLY A 227 7.08 -1.64 -9.14
CA GLY A 227 8.34 -1.35 -9.80
C GLY A 227 8.21 -1.48 -11.31
N HIS A 228 8.69 -0.48 -12.02
CA HIS A 228 9.14 -0.49 -13.40
C HIS A 228 8.42 -1.44 -14.39
N ALA A 229 7.25 -1.09 -14.83
CA ALA A 229 6.84 -1.36 -16.19
C ALA A 229 7.12 -0.10 -17.01
N HIS A 230 7.98 -0.24 -18.01
CA HIS A 230 8.38 0.69 -19.03
C HIS A 230 7.37 1.81 -19.33
N MET A 231 7.47 2.94 -18.66
CA MET A 231 7.00 4.21 -19.17
C MET A 231 8.14 5.22 -19.06
N GLN A 232 8.92 5.32 -20.11
CA GLN A 232 9.79 6.47 -20.35
C GLN A 232 8.90 7.68 -20.65
N GLY A 233 8.88 8.59 -19.72
CA GLY A 233 8.29 9.91 -19.88
C GLY A 233 7.24 10.23 -18.83
N VAL A 234 7.62 11.03 -17.86
CA VAL A 234 6.76 11.88 -17.02
C VAL A 234 6.18 11.29 -15.71
N ILE A 235 6.61 10.20 -15.17
CA ILE A 235 6.20 9.87 -13.79
C ILE A 235 7.44 9.72 -12.90
N GLY A 236 7.66 10.73 -12.05
CA GLY A 236 8.58 10.64 -10.94
C GLY A 236 8.02 9.68 -9.88
N HIS A 237 8.89 8.86 -9.39
CA HIS A 237 8.85 7.98 -8.21
C HIS A 237 7.55 7.92 -7.40
N GLY A 238 6.91 6.74 -7.39
CA GLY A 238 6.18 6.28 -6.23
C GLY A 238 4.67 6.49 -6.20
N ALA A 239 3.91 5.94 -7.16
CA ALA A 239 2.53 5.57 -6.84
C ALA A 239 2.55 4.33 -5.95
N GLN A 240 1.88 4.37 -4.82
CA GLN A 240 1.80 3.27 -3.85
C GLN A 240 0.36 2.81 -3.73
N LEU A 241 0.15 1.51 -3.86
CA LEU A 241 -1.15 0.87 -3.72
C LEU A 241 -1.19 0.04 -2.43
N ALA A 242 -2.09 0.37 -1.53
CA ALA A 242 -2.37 -0.44 -0.35
C ALA A 242 -3.60 -1.32 -0.62
N VAL A 243 -3.43 -2.63 -0.61
CA VAL A 243 -4.50 -3.61 -0.79
C VAL A 243 -4.55 -4.52 0.43
N GLY A 244 -5.69 -4.53 1.12
CA GLY A 244 -5.91 -5.46 2.22
C GLY A 244 -6.85 -6.59 1.80
N LEU A 245 -6.44 -7.84 1.96
CA LEU A 245 -7.27 -9.03 1.71
C LEU A 245 -7.64 -9.70 3.03
N HIS A 246 -8.94 -9.87 3.28
CA HIS A 246 -9.45 -10.62 4.41
C HIS A 246 -10.01 -11.96 3.93
N HIS A 247 -9.54 -13.05 4.50
CA HIS A 247 -10.16 -14.37 4.30
C HIS A 247 -11.14 -14.61 5.45
N ALA A 248 -12.44 -14.52 5.16
CA ALA A 248 -13.45 -14.95 6.10
C ALA A 248 -13.42 -16.47 6.17
N GLY A 249 -12.85 -17.02 7.23
CA GLY A 249 -12.99 -18.44 7.55
C GLY A 249 -14.45 -18.74 7.87
N HIS A 250 -15.03 -19.69 7.16
CA HIS A 250 -16.32 -20.26 7.51
C HIS A 250 -16.22 -21.00 8.85
N VAL A 251 -17.12 -20.67 9.74
CA VAL A 251 -17.64 -21.59 10.77
C VAL A 251 -18.81 -22.34 10.15
#